data_0a53ff32a88227d4c38167cba9075f8c
#
_entry.id   0a53ff32a88227d4c38167cba9075f8c
#
_cell.length_a   1.000
_cell.length_b   1.000
_cell.length_c   1.000
_cell.angle_alpha   90.00
_cell.angle_beta   90.00
_cell.angle_gamma   90.00
#
_symmetry.space_group_name_H-M   'P 1'
#
loop_
_entity.id
_entity.type
_entity.pdbx_description
1 polymer ?
#
loop_
_entity_poly.entity_id
_entity_poly.type
_entity_poly.pdbx_seq_one_letter_code
_entity_poly.pdbx_strand_id
1 'polypeptide(L)'
;MLSAKFRDFLSWHIYQIYPRSFCDSNGDGIGDLQGVITKLDYLKDLGINAIWLCPCYKSPNEDNGYDVEDYRDIMDEFGTMDDIRELIDQMHKRDMKIIMDLVPNHTSSQHKWFQESRKCKDNPYSDYYYWFDTPPNDWQSMFGGSAYQYDETRGQYYLHTYAVGQPDLNWENPAVVKEMQAVVDFWVDLGVDGFRVDVIDQISKDFNGANCFGPRLHEFIHAMFGRENTKHLFTVGECWADSIEEVCRHAKAERDELSTLFQFDHQDIGRADKFTYVPTTLSELWKRLLKWETLMQEQDLLYSLFTDNHDNSWLLSRVGDHDALRYETATCIATMVYLLRGVCFIYQGQEIGMVNSCHDSIDEFDDVESINMYAELLKTMTPAEAVAKINFGGRDNPRRPMSWDGSVGRGFTAGKPWMPFNTFSDQINLASDLASDKSVWRFYRDLLKLRSQTPALTEGTFTELILGEGCCAFVREVADSKVLVVCNFEQENHILLPDGCDKLLLSNYAHEEKTDRLFKPYEIAVFSVN
;
A
#
# COMPACT_ATOMS: atom_id res chain seq x y z
N MET A 1 0.69 -24.80 9.96
CA MET A 1 0.04 -24.62 8.62
C MET A 1 -0.96 -23.48 8.72
N LEU A 2 -0.98 -22.57 7.74
CA LEU A 2 -1.92 -21.46 7.74
C LEU A 2 -3.36 -21.94 7.94
N SER A 3 -4.13 -21.19 8.72
CA SER A 3 -5.55 -21.49 8.96
C SER A 3 -6.31 -21.60 7.64
N ALA A 4 -7.30 -22.52 7.59
CA ALA A 4 -8.19 -22.65 6.43
C ALA A 4 -8.87 -21.32 6.06
N LYS A 5 -9.18 -20.50 7.08
CA LYS A 5 -9.76 -19.15 6.92
C LYS A 5 -8.93 -18.23 5.99
N PHE A 6 -7.60 -18.32 6.03
CA PHE A 6 -6.70 -17.42 5.29
C PHE A 6 -6.06 -18.05 4.06
N ARG A 7 -6.27 -19.35 3.85
CA ARG A 7 -5.60 -20.08 2.77
C ARG A 7 -5.98 -19.57 1.39
N ASP A 8 -7.24 -19.23 1.18
CA ASP A 8 -7.75 -18.74 -0.10
C ASP A 8 -7.10 -17.39 -0.48
N PHE A 9 -6.74 -16.58 0.52
CA PHE A 9 -6.11 -15.27 0.30
C PHE A 9 -4.67 -15.38 -0.23
N LEU A 10 -3.98 -16.51 -0.07
CA LEU A 10 -2.64 -16.72 -0.64
C LEU A 10 -2.61 -16.66 -2.17
N SER A 11 -3.75 -16.89 -2.81
CA SER A 11 -3.93 -16.79 -4.27
C SER A 11 -4.25 -15.38 -4.76
N TRP A 12 -4.44 -14.42 -3.84
CA TRP A 12 -4.81 -13.07 -4.21
C TRP A 12 -3.57 -12.27 -4.64
N HIS A 13 -3.70 -11.64 -5.81
CA HIS A 13 -2.79 -10.63 -6.33
C HIS A 13 -3.58 -9.32 -6.33
N ILE A 14 -3.33 -8.51 -5.33
CA ILE A 14 -4.06 -7.27 -5.07
C ILE A 14 -3.32 -6.13 -5.77
N TYR A 15 -4.06 -5.35 -6.55
CA TYR A 15 -3.55 -4.14 -7.18
C TYR A 15 -4.14 -2.93 -6.47
N GLN A 16 -3.27 -2.08 -5.92
CA GLN A 16 -3.68 -0.85 -5.26
C GLN A 16 -3.88 0.25 -6.30
N ILE A 17 -5.07 0.81 -6.33
CA ILE A 17 -5.45 1.95 -7.18
C ILE A 17 -5.61 3.20 -6.32
N TYR A 18 -4.90 4.26 -6.71
CA TYR A 18 -5.13 5.63 -6.27
C TYR A 18 -6.02 6.31 -7.32
N PRO A 19 -7.36 6.42 -7.10
CA PRO A 19 -8.33 6.71 -8.16
C PRO A 19 -8.01 7.98 -8.93
N ARG A 20 -7.70 9.06 -8.20
CA ARG A 20 -7.38 10.40 -8.74
C ARG A 20 -6.30 10.39 -9.82
N SER A 21 -5.39 9.41 -9.79
CA SER A 21 -4.22 9.31 -10.65
C SER A 21 -4.19 8.06 -11.55
N PHE A 22 -5.27 7.28 -11.62
CA PHE A 22 -5.24 6.04 -12.37
C PHE A 22 -5.66 6.22 -13.83
N CYS A 23 -6.87 6.69 -14.10
CA CYS A 23 -7.37 6.96 -15.45
C CYS A 23 -8.56 7.91 -15.38
N ASP A 24 -8.52 8.99 -16.14
CA ASP A 24 -9.59 9.96 -16.30
C ASP A 24 -10.42 9.61 -17.53
N SER A 25 -11.71 9.34 -17.35
CA SER A 25 -12.63 8.97 -18.42
C SER A 25 -13.38 10.15 -19.02
N ASN A 26 -13.51 11.25 -18.28
CA ASN A 26 -14.37 12.39 -18.64
C ASN A 26 -13.58 13.61 -19.18
N GLY A 27 -12.25 13.62 -19.00
CA GLY A 27 -11.33 14.65 -19.51
C GLY A 27 -11.21 15.89 -18.62
N ASP A 28 -11.58 15.79 -17.34
CA ASP A 28 -11.45 16.90 -16.38
C ASP A 28 -10.05 16.99 -15.74
N GLY A 29 -9.22 15.99 -15.95
CA GLY A 29 -7.85 15.90 -15.45
C GLY A 29 -7.72 15.09 -14.16
N ILE A 30 -8.80 14.53 -13.66
CA ILE A 30 -8.88 13.72 -12.45
C ILE A 30 -9.31 12.30 -12.82
N GLY A 31 -8.59 11.30 -12.33
CA GLY A 31 -8.99 9.90 -12.52
C GLY A 31 -10.30 9.58 -11.79
N ASP A 32 -11.11 8.70 -12.36
CA ASP A 32 -12.46 8.40 -11.90
C ASP A 32 -12.78 6.89 -11.94
N LEU A 33 -13.93 6.50 -11.38
CA LEU A 33 -14.38 5.10 -11.31
C LEU A 33 -14.65 4.50 -12.69
N GLN A 34 -15.17 5.28 -13.64
CA GLN A 34 -15.35 4.83 -15.01
C GLN A 34 -14.01 4.58 -15.71
N GLY A 35 -13.00 5.42 -15.43
CA GLY A 35 -11.62 5.20 -15.86
C GLY A 35 -11.05 3.89 -15.30
N VAL A 36 -11.32 3.56 -14.05
CA VAL A 36 -10.94 2.27 -13.46
C VAL A 36 -11.62 1.12 -14.20
N ILE A 37 -12.93 1.21 -14.46
CA ILE A 37 -13.70 0.19 -15.19
C ILE A 37 -13.08 -0.08 -16.57
N THR A 38 -12.64 0.95 -17.30
CA THR A 38 -12.00 0.79 -18.62
C THR A 38 -10.68 0.00 -18.59
N LYS A 39 -10.04 -0.12 -17.43
CA LYS A 39 -8.75 -0.78 -17.23
C LYS A 39 -8.85 -2.16 -16.58
N LEU A 40 -10.04 -2.67 -16.29
CA LEU A 40 -10.21 -3.98 -15.64
C LEU A 40 -9.62 -5.14 -16.45
N ASP A 41 -9.75 -5.11 -17.78
CA ASP A 41 -9.18 -6.16 -18.65
C ASP A 41 -7.63 -6.09 -18.65
N TYR A 42 -7.04 -4.89 -18.63
CA TYR A 42 -5.59 -4.71 -18.44
C TYR A 42 -5.10 -5.34 -17.13
N LEU A 43 -5.80 -5.09 -16.02
CA LEU A 43 -5.45 -5.66 -14.71
C LEU A 43 -5.60 -7.19 -14.70
N LYS A 44 -6.65 -7.70 -15.35
CA LYS A 44 -6.85 -9.15 -15.50
C LYS A 44 -5.73 -9.80 -16.31
N ASP A 45 -5.30 -9.17 -17.42
CA ASP A 45 -4.19 -9.63 -18.25
C ASP A 45 -2.85 -9.61 -17.52
N LEU A 46 -2.64 -8.67 -16.61
CA LEU A 46 -1.47 -8.63 -15.72
C LEU A 46 -1.45 -9.80 -14.72
N GLY A 47 -2.61 -10.42 -14.47
CA GLY A 47 -2.76 -11.50 -13.50
C GLY A 47 -3.30 -11.04 -12.14
N ILE A 48 -3.89 -9.85 -12.08
CA ILE A 48 -4.57 -9.31 -10.90
C ILE A 48 -5.94 -9.97 -10.73
N ASN A 49 -6.28 -10.32 -9.50
CA ASN A 49 -7.58 -10.89 -9.15
C ASN A 49 -8.26 -10.20 -7.97
N ALA A 50 -7.63 -9.15 -7.43
CA ALA A 50 -8.25 -8.26 -6.44
C ALA A 50 -7.76 -6.82 -6.64
N ILE A 51 -8.61 -5.83 -6.35
CA ILE A 51 -8.24 -4.41 -6.33
C ILE A 51 -8.43 -3.88 -4.91
N TRP A 52 -7.42 -3.16 -4.39
CA TRP A 52 -7.60 -2.24 -3.28
C TRP A 52 -7.78 -0.83 -3.84
N LEU A 53 -8.97 -0.29 -3.66
CA LEU A 53 -9.32 1.07 -4.06
C LEU A 53 -9.06 2.01 -2.88
N CYS A 54 -8.11 2.95 -3.03
CA CYS A 54 -7.89 4.02 -2.06
C CYS A 54 -9.16 4.87 -1.89
N PRO A 55 -9.29 5.68 -0.81
CA PRO A 55 -10.54 6.34 -0.48
C PRO A 55 -11.15 7.10 -1.66
N CYS A 56 -12.39 6.76 -2.00
CA CYS A 56 -13.20 7.43 -3.02
C CYS A 56 -14.50 7.99 -2.44
N TYR A 57 -14.63 7.97 -1.11
CA TYR A 57 -15.77 8.52 -0.40
C TYR A 57 -15.85 10.03 -0.57
N LYS A 58 -17.04 10.58 -0.34
CA LYS A 58 -17.22 12.04 -0.33
C LYS A 58 -16.28 12.68 0.69
N SER A 59 -15.52 13.66 0.22
CA SER A 59 -14.45 14.31 1.00
C SER A 59 -14.24 15.73 0.48
N PRO A 60 -13.93 16.72 1.34
CA PRO A 60 -13.47 18.05 0.90
C PRO A 60 -12.01 18.03 0.38
N ASN A 61 -11.34 16.86 0.43
CA ASN A 61 -10.05 16.62 -0.17
C ASN A 61 -8.86 17.37 0.47
N GLU A 62 -8.91 17.61 1.79
CA GLU A 62 -7.81 18.21 2.54
C GLU A 62 -6.62 17.26 2.65
N ASP A 63 -6.90 15.95 2.77
CA ASP A 63 -5.88 14.88 2.79
C ASP A 63 -6.22 13.79 1.74
N ASN A 64 -6.50 14.24 0.51
CA ASN A 64 -6.66 13.37 -0.66
C ASN A 64 -7.62 12.18 -0.44
N GLY A 65 -8.78 12.44 0.19
CA GLY A 65 -9.84 11.48 0.41
C GLY A 65 -9.84 10.81 1.78
N TYR A 66 -8.76 10.92 2.56
CA TYR A 66 -8.70 10.40 3.94
C TYR A 66 -9.46 11.27 4.95
N ASP A 67 -9.88 12.45 4.58
CA ASP A 67 -10.79 13.33 5.33
C ASP A 67 -12.25 13.09 4.88
N VAL A 68 -12.84 11.97 5.33
CA VAL A 68 -14.16 11.50 4.88
C VAL A 68 -15.30 12.38 5.38
N GLU A 69 -16.08 12.97 4.45
CA GLU A 69 -17.29 13.73 4.75
C GLU A 69 -18.56 12.84 4.85
N ASP A 70 -18.65 11.83 3.99
CA ASP A 70 -19.72 10.81 4.04
C ASP A 70 -19.17 9.44 3.59
N TYR A 71 -19.21 8.45 4.49
CA TYR A 71 -18.77 7.09 4.21
C TYR A 71 -19.68 6.30 3.25
N ARG A 72 -20.89 6.80 2.95
CA ARG A 72 -21.90 6.09 2.16
C ARG A 72 -22.21 6.78 0.84
N ASP A 73 -21.35 7.74 0.46
CA ASP A 73 -21.44 8.44 -0.81
C ASP A 73 -20.06 8.54 -1.47
N ILE A 74 -20.01 8.75 -2.77
CA ILE A 74 -18.81 8.87 -3.57
C ILE A 74 -18.49 10.36 -3.80
N MET A 75 -17.21 10.71 -3.84
CA MET A 75 -16.74 12.05 -4.20
C MET A 75 -17.17 12.37 -5.63
N ASP A 76 -17.78 13.53 -5.84
CA ASP A 76 -18.36 13.95 -7.13
C ASP A 76 -17.33 13.88 -8.28
N GLU A 77 -16.04 14.13 -7.99
CA GLU A 77 -14.93 14.05 -8.97
C GLU A 77 -14.67 12.60 -9.42
N PHE A 78 -14.97 11.60 -8.60
CA PHE A 78 -14.74 10.18 -8.92
C PHE A 78 -15.97 9.50 -9.53
N GLY A 79 -17.15 10.14 -9.45
CA GLY A 79 -18.39 9.60 -9.99
C GLY A 79 -19.51 9.53 -8.96
N THR A 80 -20.33 8.51 -9.06
CA THR A 80 -21.55 8.34 -8.27
C THR A 80 -21.61 6.97 -7.60
N MET A 81 -22.62 6.79 -6.73
CA MET A 81 -22.91 5.48 -6.15
C MET A 81 -23.33 4.44 -7.22
N ASP A 82 -23.80 4.86 -8.38
CA ASP A 82 -24.09 3.92 -9.48
C ASP A 82 -22.80 3.45 -10.16
N ASP A 83 -21.81 4.33 -10.30
CA ASP A 83 -20.49 3.98 -10.86
C ASP A 83 -19.75 2.97 -9.96
N ILE A 84 -19.78 3.12 -8.63
CA ILE A 84 -19.15 2.13 -7.75
C ILE A 84 -19.89 0.78 -7.77
N ARG A 85 -21.23 0.78 -7.87
CA ARG A 85 -22.00 -0.46 -8.07
C ARG A 85 -21.63 -1.13 -9.38
N GLU A 86 -21.48 -0.36 -10.45
CA GLU A 86 -21.04 -0.87 -11.74
C GLU A 86 -19.61 -1.45 -11.64
N LEU A 87 -18.67 -0.77 -10.99
CA LEU A 87 -17.31 -1.27 -10.78
C LEU A 87 -17.33 -2.63 -10.06
N ILE A 88 -18.06 -2.74 -8.95
CA ILE A 88 -18.19 -4.01 -8.19
C ILE A 88 -18.76 -5.13 -9.08
N ASP A 89 -19.84 -4.86 -9.83
CA ASP A 89 -20.46 -5.83 -10.73
C ASP A 89 -19.51 -6.27 -11.86
N GLN A 90 -18.80 -5.32 -12.49
CA GLN A 90 -17.83 -5.60 -13.55
C GLN A 90 -16.61 -6.40 -13.06
N MET A 91 -16.17 -6.15 -11.83
CA MET A 91 -15.11 -6.91 -11.18
C MET A 91 -15.56 -8.35 -10.90
N HIS A 92 -16.71 -8.53 -10.29
CA HIS A 92 -17.26 -9.87 -9.98
C HIS A 92 -17.53 -10.69 -11.24
N LYS A 93 -17.99 -10.07 -12.34
CA LYS A 93 -18.12 -10.74 -13.65
C LYS A 93 -16.79 -11.26 -14.21
N ARG A 94 -15.67 -10.72 -13.76
CA ARG A 94 -14.31 -11.12 -14.13
C ARG A 94 -13.65 -12.03 -13.10
N ASP A 95 -14.39 -12.51 -12.09
CA ASP A 95 -13.84 -13.22 -10.92
C ASP A 95 -12.75 -12.42 -10.20
N MET A 96 -12.92 -11.12 -10.11
CA MET A 96 -12.05 -10.20 -9.38
C MET A 96 -12.74 -9.74 -8.09
N LYS A 97 -11.94 -9.48 -7.06
CA LYS A 97 -12.37 -9.05 -5.73
C LYS A 97 -12.10 -7.57 -5.52
N ILE A 98 -12.94 -6.90 -4.74
CA ILE A 98 -12.77 -5.50 -4.39
C ILE A 98 -12.58 -5.30 -2.88
N ILE A 99 -11.54 -4.54 -2.53
CA ILE A 99 -11.18 -4.13 -1.18
C ILE A 99 -11.33 -2.61 -1.12
N MET A 100 -12.17 -2.12 -0.22
CA MET A 100 -12.31 -0.68 0.02
C MET A 100 -11.38 -0.22 1.12
N ASP A 101 -10.96 1.03 1.07
CA ASP A 101 -10.21 1.66 2.16
C ASP A 101 -11.20 2.15 3.23
N LEU A 102 -11.05 1.71 4.47
CA LEU A 102 -11.87 2.16 5.60
C LEU A 102 -11.03 3.06 6.50
N VAL A 103 -11.49 4.28 6.74
CA VAL A 103 -10.83 5.29 7.58
C VAL A 103 -11.55 5.40 8.93
N PRO A 104 -11.21 4.58 9.94
CA PRO A 104 -12.00 4.51 11.17
C PRO A 104 -11.53 5.46 12.28
N ASN A 105 -10.30 6.02 12.20
CA ASN A 105 -9.75 6.85 13.27
C ASN A 105 -10.38 8.24 13.33
N HIS A 106 -10.68 8.85 12.20
CA HIS A 106 -11.13 10.24 12.09
C HIS A 106 -12.13 10.41 10.95
N THR A 107 -12.76 11.58 10.89
CA THR A 107 -13.60 12.01 9.77
C THR A 107 -13.12 13.36 9.27
N SER A 108 -13.69 13.84 8.16
CA SER A 108 -13.60 15.27 7.85
C SER A 108 -14.28 16.12 8.93
N SER A 109 -13.75 17.31 9.16
CA SER A 109 -14.45 18.36 9.94
C SER A 109 -15.78 18.77 9.31
N GLN A 110 -16.02 18.46 8.03
CA GLN A 110 -17.29 18.68 7.34
C GLN A 110 -18.28 17.52 7.52
N HIS A 111 -17.85 16.39 8.08
CA HIS A 111 -18.72 15.25 8.35
C HIS A 111 -19.90 15.68 9.25
N LYS A 112 -21.09 15.20 8.95
CA LYS A 112 -22.30 15.50 9.69
C LYS A 112 -22.16 15.29 11.20
N TRP A 113 -21.46 14.22 11.62
CA TRP A 113 -21.27 13.95 13.05
C TRP A 113 -20.45 15.04 13.73
N PHE A 114 -19.39 15.55 13.09
CA PHE A 114 -18.59 16.63 13.65
C PHE A 114 -19.35 17.95 13.66
N GLN A 115 -20.05 18.27 12.56
CA GLN A 115 -20.85 19.49 12.47
C GLN A 115 -21.97 19.54 13.53
N GLU A 116 -22.56 18.40 13.91
CA GLU A 116 -23.51 18.33 15.00
C GLU A 116 -22.80 18.38 16.38
N SER A 117 -21.71 17.62 16.54
CA SER A 117 -20.92 17.57 17.77
C SER A 117 -20.43 18.95 18.24
N ARG A 118 -19.93 19.77 17.29
CA ARG A 118 -19.38 21.11 17.60
C ARG A 118 -20.42 22.15 18.03
N LYS A 119 -21.72 21.94 17.79
CA LYS A 119 -22.78 22.94 18.08
C LYS A 119 -22.94 23.21 19.57
N CYS A 120 -22.87 22.17 20.41
CA CYS A 120 -23.00 22.30 21.86
C CYS A 120 -22.60 21.00 22.59
N LYS A 121 -22.41 21.12 23.91
CA LYS A 121 -22.04 19.99 24.78
C LYS A 121 -23.20 19.02 25.09
N ASP A 122 -24.42 19.34 24.71
CA ASP A 122 -25.63 18.57 25.03
C ASP A 122 -26.43 18.28 23.76
N ASN A 123 -25.96 17.29 22.98
CA ASN A 123 -26.65 16.74 21.80
C ASN A 123 -26.21 15.28 21.59
N PRO A 124 -26.95 14.48 20.78
CA PRO A 124 -26.66 13.07 20.55
C PRO A 124 -25.25 12.79 19.98
N TYR A 125 -24.64 13.74 19.29
CA TYR A 125 -23.31 13.62 18.69
C TYR A 125 -22.19 14.24 19.55
N SER A 126 -22.53 14.81 20.72
CA SER A 126 -21.59 15.57 21.53
C SER A 126 -20.29 14.84 21.79
N ASP A 127 -20.36 13.55 22.10
CA ASP A 127 -19.21 12.73 22.49
C ASP A 127 -18.73 11.77 21.38
N TYR A 128 -19.08 12.07 20.12
CA TYR A 128 -18.55 11.31 18.96
C TYR A 128 -17.08 11.59 18.69
N TYR A 129 -16.58 12.75 19.20
CA TYR A 129 -15.18 13.16 19.08
C TYR A 129 -14.63 13.48 20.46
N TYR A 130 -13.30 13.51 20.59
CA TYR A 130 -12.62 13.87 21.83
C TYR A 130 -12.59 15.40 21.98
N TRP A 131 -13.25 15.91 23.01
CA TRP A 131 -13.30 17.33 23.35
C TRP A 131 -12.74 17.60 24.73
N PHE A 132 -11.98 18.69 24.87
CA PHE A 132 -11.29 19.08 26.11
C PHE A 132 -11.46 20.57 26.37
N ASP A 133 -11.67 20.96 27.63
CA ASP A 133 -11.60 22.38 28.03
C ASP A 133 -10.15 22.89 27.97
N THR A 134 -9.17 22.01 28.18
CA THR A 134 -7.73 22.23 28.02
C THR A 134 -7.09 20.95 27.50
N PRO A 135 -6.15 21.00 26.54
CA PRO A 135 -5.41 19.83 26.10
C PRO A 135 -4.87 19.00 27.27
N PRO A 136 -5.11 17.67 27.29
CA PRO A 136 -4.69 16.81 28.41
C PRO A 136 -3.18 16.50 28.41
N ASN A 137 -2.52 16.69 27.28
CA ASN A 137 -1.07 16.46 27.09
C ASN A 137 -0.56 17.32 25.93
N ASP A 138 0.68 17.12 25.52
CA ASP A 138 1.37 17.88 24.46
C ASP A 138 1.56 17.07 23.16
N TRP A 139 0.65 16.17 22.84
CA TRP A 139 0.71 15.40 21.61
C TRP A 139 0.83 16.30 20.38
N GLN A 140 1.66 15.84 19.44
CA GLN A 140 1.86 16.51 18.16
C GLN A 140 1.06 15.80 17.05
N SER A 141 0.58 16.57 16.11
CA SER A 141 -0.01 16.04 14.88
C SER A 141 1.06 15.36 14.02
N MET A 142 0.68 14.31 13.29
CA MET A 142 1.55 13.62 12.33
C MET A 142 1.98 14.54 11.17
N PHE A 143 1.19 15.58 10.88
CA PHE A 143 1.52 16.59 9.87
C PHE A 143 2.12 17.88 10.46
N GLY A 144 2.54 17.81 11.73
CA GLY A 144 3.21 18.90 12.44
C GLY A 144 2.27 19.80 13.25
N GLY A 145 2.82 20.43 14.26
CA GLY A 145 2.07 21.27 15.20
C GLY A 145 1.34 20.48 16.28
N SER A 146 0.51 21.17 17.07
CA SER A 146 -0.29 20.55 18.14
C SER A 146 -1.33 19.59 17.57
N ALA A 147 -1.59 18.48 18.25
CA ALA A 147 -2.70 17.57 17.94
C ALA A 147 -4.06 18.08 18.46
N TYR A 148 -4.12 19.28 19.02
CA TYR A 148 -5.34 19.87 19.59
C TYR A 148 -5.64 21.22 18.95
N GLN A 149 -6.85 21.35 18.39
CA GLN A 149 -7.35 22.58 17.79
C GLN A 149 -8.52 23.14 18.59
N TYR A 150 -8.47 24.43 18.93
CA TYR A 150 -9.58 25.12 19.59
C TYR A 150 -10.70 25.40 18.60
N ASP A 151 -11.93 25.03 18.96
CA ASP A 151 -13.15 25.35 18.21
C ASP A 151 -13.94 26.45 18.94
N GLU A 152 -14.04 27.62 18.29
CA GLU A 152 -14.72 28.78 18.86
C GLU A 152 -16.24 28.55 19.05
N THR A 153 -16.86 27.71 18.19
CA THR A 153 -18.29 27.41 18.26
C THR A 153 -18.63 26.63 19.51
N ARG A 154 -17.82 25.61 19.82
CA ARG A 154 -18.00 24.75 20.99
C ARG A 154 -17.33 25.32 22.25
N GLY A 155 -16.29 26.13 22.09
CA GLY A 155 -15.50 26.68 23.18
C GLY A 155 -14.61 25.62 23.85
N GLN A 156 -14.17 24.62 23.12
CA GLN A 156 -13.31 23.53 23.57
C GLN A 156 -12.26 23.19 22.50
N TYR A 157 -11.24 22.41 22.89
CA TYR A 157 -10.27 21.80 21.99
C TYR A 157 -10.76 20.43 21.56
N TYR A 158 -10.64 20.10 20.27
CA TYR A 158 -10.78 18.73 19.78
C TYR A 158 -9.44 18.13 19.42
N LEU A 159 -9.34 16.79 19.49
CA LEU A 159 -8.16 16.04 19.06
C LEU A 159 -8.20 15.85 17.55
N HIS A 160 -7.05 16.04 16.89
CA HIS A 160 -6.79 15.66 15.50
C HIS A 160 -5.38 15.08 15.40
N THR A 161 -5.26 13.79 15.18
CA THR A 161 -3.95 13.14 15.04
C THR A 161 -3.26 13.51 13.74
N TYR A 162 -4.03 13.84 12.69
CA TYR A 162 -3.57 14.26 11.36
C TYR A 162 -3.86 15.73 11.09
N ALA A 163 -4.41 16.09 9.93
CA ALA A 163 -4.74 17.47 9.62
C ALA A 163 -5.76 18.07 10.60
N VAL A 164 -5.76 19.39 10.70
CA VAL A 164 -6.77 20.13 11.51
C VAL A 164 -8.20 19.80 11.08
N GLY A 165 -8.41 19.56 9.79
CA GLY A 165 -9.69 19.15 9.24
C GLY A 165 -10.08 17.68 9.47
N GLN A 166 -9.26 16.90 10.21
CA GLN A 166 -9.48 15.47 10.46
C GLN A 166 -9.67 15.17 11.96
N PRO A 167 -10.80 15.58 12.58
CA PRO A 167 -11.08 15.33 14.00
C PRO A 167 -11.18 13.83 14.31
N ASP A 168 -10.53 13.38 15.37
CA ASP A 168 -10.48 11.99 15.81
C ASP A 168 -11.78 11.54 16.46
N LEU A 169 -12.31 10.40 16.02
CA LEU A 169 -13.50 9.76 16.57
C LEU A 169 -13.26 9.19 17.97
N ASN A 170 -14.21 9.37 18.84
CA ASN A 170 -14.19 8.82 20.20
C ASN A 170 -14.76 7.39 20.22
N TRP A 171 -13.92 6.41 20.03
CA TRP A 171 -14.29 4.99 20.04
C TRP A 171 -14.75 4.47 21.42
N GLU A 172 -14.49 5.21 22.49
CA GLU A 172 -15.05 4.90 23.82
C GLU A 172 -16.59 5.08 23.84
N ASN A 173 -17.14 5.85 22.88
CA ASN A 173 -18.56 6.01 22.72
C ASN A 173 -19.16 4.83 21.92
N PRO A 174 -20.06 4.01 22.52
CA PRO A 174 -20.68 2.87 21.82
C PRO A 174 -21.48 3.26 20.58
N ALA A 175 -21.92 4.53 20.46
CA ALA A 175 -22.63 4.99 19.28
C ALA A 175 -21.67 5.09 18.08
N VAL A 176 -20.42 5.53 18.28
CA VAL A 176 -19.37 5.55 17.24
C VAL A 176 -19.08 4.13 16.74
N VAL A 177 -18.93 3.17 17.66
CA VAL A 177 -18.71 1.76 17.30
C VAL A 177 -19.85 1.24 16.41
N LYS A 178 -21.11 1.54 16.76
CA LYS A 178 -22.29 1.13 15.96
C LYS A 178 -22.35 1.80 14.60
N GLU A 179 -21.99 3.06 14.51
CA GLU A 179 -21.96 3.76 13.22
C GLU A 179 -20.89 3.16 12.30
N MET A 180 -19.69 2.86 12.81
CA MET A 180 -18.65 2.20 12.01
C MET A 180 -19.06 0.78 11.59
N GLN A 181 -19.71 0.01 12.48
CA GLN A 181 -20.31 -1.26 12.08
C GLN A 181 -21.31 -1.10 10.93
N ALA A 182 -22.17 -0.08 10.99
CA ALA A 182 -23.15 0.19 9.94
C ALA A 182 -22.51 0.72 8.64
N VAL A 183 -21.36 1.37 8.71
CA VAL A 183 -20.55 1.72 7.52
C VAL A 183 -20.00 0.45 6.87
N VAL A 184 -19.40 -0.44 7.66
CA VAL A 184 -18.88 -1.72 7.15
C VAL A 184 -20.02 -2.54 6.53
N ASP A 185 -21.16 -2.68 7.21
CA ASP A 185 -22.31 -3.44 6.73
C ASP A 185 -22.86 -2.89 5.41
N PHE A 186 -22.93 -1.55 5.27
CA PHE A 186 -23.37 -0.90 4.04
C PHE A 186 -22.53 -1.33 2.81
N TRP A 187 -21.19 -1.37 2.94
CA TRP A 187 -20.30 -1.75 1.84
C TRP A 187 -20.30 -3.27 1.60
N VAL A 188 -20.43 -4.07 2.65
CA VAL A 188 -20.60 -5.54 2.53
C VAL A 188 -21.90 -5.86 1.78
N ASP A 189 -23.01 -5.18 2.09
CA ASP A 189 -24.29 -5.35 1.41
C ASP A 189 -24.25 -4.92 -0.07
N LEU A 190 -23.33 -4.01 -0.44
CA LEU A 190 -23.04 -3.65 -1.82
C LEU A 190 -22.17 -4.66 -2.56
N GLY A 191 -21.55 -5.62 -1.85
CA GLY A 191 -20.74 -6.67 -2.44
C GLY A 191 -19.22 -6.47 -2.33
N VAL A 192 -18.75 -5.63 -1.42
CA VAL A 192 -17.30 -5.48 -1.14
C VAL A 192 -16.77 -6.75 -0.49
N ASP A 193 -15.61 -7.24 -0.95
CA ASP A 193 -14.98 -8.49 -0.52
C ASP A 193 -13.99 -8.32 0.65
N GLY A 194 -13.66 -7.08 0.99
CA GLY A 194 -12.72 -6.80 2.08
C GLY A 194 -12.45 -5.33 2.32
N PHE A 195 -11.60 -5.06 3.32
CA PHE A 195 -11.19 -3.72 3.70
C PHE A 195 -9.68 -3.61 3.95
N ARG A 196 -9.08 -2.55 3.44
CA ARG A 196 -7.85 -2.01 4.01
C ARG A 196 -8.26 -1.00 5.08
N VAL A 197 -7.71 -1.13 6.27
CA VAL A 197 -8.13 -0.35 7.42
C VAL A 197 -7.03 0.64 7.77
N ASP A 198 -7.32 1.90 7.53
CA ASP A 198 -6.43 3.03 7.74
C ASP A 198 -6.11 3.21 9.22
N VAL A 199 -4.83 3.38 9.53
CA VAL A 199 -4.26 3.68 10.86
C VAL A 199 -4.99 2.98 12.03
N ILE A 200 -5.22 1.69 11.89
CA ILE A 200 -6.08 0.91 12.79
C ILE A 200 -5.59 0.91 14.24
N ASP A 201 -4.30 1.04 14.46
CA ASP A 201 -3.69 1.11 15.80
C ASP A 201 -4.08 2.38 16.58
N GLN A 202 -4.63 3.39 15.90
CA GLN A 202 -4.98 4.69 16.49
C GLN A 202 -6.44 4.83 16.92
N ILE A 203 -7.31 3.84 16.66
CA ILE A 203 -8.72 3.96 17.08
C ILE A 203 -8.92 3.85 18.60
N SER A 204 -7.93 3.33 19.33
CA SER A 204 -7.92 3.32 20.79
C SER A 204 -6.73 4.11 21.32
N LYS A 205 -7.00 5.07 22.22
CA LYS A 205 -6.02 6.02 22.73
C LYS A 205 -5.80 5.85 24.23
N ASP A 206 -4.56 6.08 24.68
CA ASP A 206 -4.24 6.24 26.11
C ASP A 206 -3.73 7.66 26.37
N PHE A 207 -4.59 8.53 26.87
CA PHE A 207 -4.24 9.93 27.16
C PHE A 207 -3.15 10.13 28.21
N ASN A 208 -2.78 9.07 28.95
CA ASN A 208 -1.63 9.06 29.87
C ASN A 208 -0.38 8.44 29.23
N GLY A 209 -0.47 7.94 28.02
CA GLY A 209 0.59 7.25 27.27
C GLY A 209 0.67 7.70 25.83
N ALA A 210 0.33 6.82 24.89
CA ALA A 210 0.40 7.05 23.46
C ALA A 210 -0.98 7.28 22.82
N ASN A 211 -1.00 7.95 21.68
CA ASN A 211 -2.19 8.14 20.86
C ASN A 211 -2.55 6.92 19.99
N CYS A 212 -1.86 5.81 20.19
CA CYS A 212 -2.07 4.55 19.49
C CYS A 212 -1.94 3.36 20.45
N PHE A 213 -2.35 2.16 20.01
CA PHE A 213 -2.29 0.92 20.79
C PHE A 213 -2.93 1.03 22.18
N GLY A 214 -4.01 1.79 22.30
CA GLY A 214 -4.74 1.95 23.55
C GLY A 214 -5.37 0.63 24.05
N PRO A 215 -5.81 0.58 25.30
CA PRO A 215 -6.14 -0.67 26.01
C PRO A 215 -7.35 -1.42 25.41
N ARG A 216 -8.21 -0.76 24.65
CA ARG A 216 -9.43 -1.35 24.05
C ARG A 216 -9.32 -1.59 22.54
N LEU A 217 -8.11 -1.44 21.96
CA LEU A 217 -7.90 -1.56 20.52
C LEU A 217 -8.51 -2.85 19.94
N HIS A 218 -8.15 -3.99 20.50
CA HIS A 218 -8.61 -5.30 20.04
C HIS A 218 -10.12 -5.51 20.21
N GLU A 219 -10.71 -4.93 21.26
CA GLU A 219 -12.17 -4.95 21.43
C GLU A 219 -12.88 -4.23 20.29
N PHE A 220 -12.36 -3.08 19.87
CA PHE A 220 -12.94 -2.30 18.79
C PHE A 220 -12.75 -2.96 17.41
N ILE A 221 -11.56 -3.50 17.14
CA ILE A 221 -11.30 -4.24 15.90
C ILE A 221 -12.21 -5.46 15.80
N HIS A 222 -12.31 -6.25 16.87
CA HIS A 222 -13.20 -7.41 16.93
C HIS A 222 -14.67 -7.00 16.76
N ALA A 223 -15.11 -5.89 17.34
CA ALA A 223 -16.45 -5.37 17.17
C ALA A 223 -16.78 -5.05 15.71
N MET A 224 -15.81 -4.59 14.91
CA MET A 224 -16.00 -4.36 13.47
C MET A 224 -16.03 -5.66 12.66
N PHE A 225 -15.05 -6.54 12.85
CA PHE A 225 -14.74 -7.63 11.92
C PHE A 225 -15.01 -9.04 12.48
N GLY A 226 -15.24 -9.20 13.79
CA GLY A 226 -15.53 -10.50 14.42
C GLY A 226 -16.99 -10.99 14.27
N ARG A 227 -17.83 -10.27 13.54
CA ARG A 227 -19.26 -10.59 13.34
C ARG A 227 -19.45 -11.65 12.25
N GLU A 228 -20.58 -12.38 12.27
CA GLU A 228 -20.89 -13.45 11.31
C GLU A 228 -20.83 -12.98 9.84
N ASN A 229 -21.27 -11.76 9.56
CA ASN A 229 -21.29 -11.17 8.22
C ASN A 229 -19.96 -10.51 7.81
N THR A 230 -18.97 -10.42 8.69
CA THR A 230 -17.69 -9.74 8.40
C THR A 230 -16.46 -10.63 8.61
N LYS A 231 -16.51 -11.64 9.48
CA LYS A 231 -15.36 -12.48 9.84
C LYS A 231 -14.75 -13.29 8.68
N HIS A 232 -15.45 -13.37 7.54
CA HIS A 232 -14.97 -14.04 6.32
C HIS A 232 -14.30 -13.11 5.33
N LEU A 233 -14.40 -11.79 5.54
CA LEU A 233 -13.83 -10.79 4.66
C LEU A 233 -12.30 -10.81 4.70
N PHE A 234 -11.68 -10.40 3.60
CA PHE A 234 -10.27 -10.05 3.64
C PHE A 234 -10.09 -8.69 4.34
N THR A 235 -9.20 -8.62 5.32
CA THR A 235 -8.91 -7.36 6.01
C THR A 235 -7.39 -7.19 6.19
N VAL A 236 -6.88 -6.03 5.84
CA VAL A 236 -5.49 -5.68 6.07
C VAL A 236 -5.41 -4.34 6.80
N GLY A 237 -4.73 -4.31 7.95
CA GLY A 237 -4.58 -3.09 8.75
C GLY A 237 -3.31 -2.34 8.38
N GLU A 238 -3.40 -1.03 8.23
CA GLU A 238 -2.25 -0.17 8.37
C GLU A 238 -1.97 -0.01 9.87
N CYS A 239 -0.84 -0.56 10.29
CA CYS A 239 -0.46 -0.63 11.70
C CYS A 239 1.06 -0.65 11.83
N TRP A 240 1.59 0.15 12.72
CA TRP A 240 3.03 0.24 12.98
C TRP A 240 3.51 -0.79 14.01
N ALA A 241 2.98 -2.03 13.91
CA ALA A 241 3.41 -3.15 14.75
C ALA A 241 4.88 -3.50 14.46
N ASP A 242 5.74 -3.34 15.45
CA ASP A 242 7.19 -3.55 15.36
C ASP A 242 7.64 -4.94 15.86
N SER A 243 6.70 -5.71 16.42
CA SER A 243 6.92 -7.03 16.99
C SER A 243 5.95 -8.08 16.47
N ILE A 244 6.41 -9.32 16.40
CA ILE A 244 5.55 -10.44 15.97
C ILE A 244 4.41 -10.71 16.97
N GLU A 245 4.64 -10.41 18.23
CA GLU A 245 3.64 -10.52 19.29
C GLU A 245 2.47 -9.60 19.02
N GLU A 246 2.75 -8.36 18.60
CA GLU A 246 1.69 -7.40 18.26
C GLU A 246 0.95 -7.81 17.00
N VAL A 247 1.66 -8.28 15.96
CA VAL A 247 1.01 -8.85 14.76
C VAL A 247 0.10 -10.02 15.11
N CYS A 248 0.55 -10.91 16.01
CA CYS A 248 -0.27 -12.04 16.49
C CYS A 248 -1.57 -11.58 17.18
N ARG A 249 -1.53 -10.48 17.91
CA ARG A 249 -2.73 -9.94 18.58
C ARG A 249 -3.79 -9.49 17.58
N HIS A 250 -3.38 -9.00 16.40
CA HIS A 250 -4.28 -8.50 15.37
C HIS A 250 -4.72 -9.58 14.38
N ALA A 251 -3.80 -10.46 13.95
CA ALA A 251 -3.95 -11.25 12.73
C ALA A 251 -3.96 -12.78 12.94
N LYS A 252 -3.93 -13.28 14.17
CA LYS A 252 -4.19 -14.71 14.42
C LYS A 252 -5.63 -15.06 14.08
N ALA A 253 -5.84 -16.20 13.38
CA ALA A 253 -7.13 -16.61 12.87
C ALA A 253 -8.23 -16.74 13.94
N GLU A 254 -7.85 -17.16 15.15
CA GLU A 254 -8.73 -17.28 16.31
C GLU A 254 -9.15 -15.98 16.95
N ARG A 255 -8.53 -14.87 16.53
CA ARG A 255 -8.87 -13.53 17.02
C ARG A 255 -10.14 -12.98 16.37
N ASP A 256 -10.44 -13.40 15.13
CA ASP A 256 -11.51 -12.83 14.31
C ASP A 256 -11.44 -11.29 14.24
N GLU A 257 -10.23 -10.77 14.10
CA GLU A 257 -9.92 -9.35 13.94
C GLU A 257 -9.52 -9.07 12.50
N LEU A 258 -8.21 -9.04 12.18
CA LEU A 258 -7.71 -8.77 10.84
C LEU A 258 -7.18 -10.06 10.19
N SER A 259 -7.13 -10.09 8.86
CA SER A 259 -6.48 -11.17 8.12
C SER A 259 -4.95 -11.03 8.14
N THR A 260 -4.46 -9.79 8.06
CA THR A 260 -3.03 -9.44 8.10
C THR A 260 -2.83 -7.96 8.44
N LEU A 261 -1.58 -7.56 8.64
CA LEU A 261 -1.13 -6.16 8.75
C LEU A 261 -0.08 -5.87 7.67
N PHE A 262 0.01 -4.62 7.25
CA PHE A 262 1.19 -4.14 6.52
C PHE A 262 2.40 -4.07 7.46
N GLN A 263 3.53 -4.63 7.02
CA GLN A 263 4.81 -4.55 7.71
C GLN A 263 5.69 -3.49 7.06
N PHE A 264 6.01 -2.42 7.79
CA PHE A 264 6.71 -1.26 7.25
C PHE A 264 8.23 -1.28 7.44
N ASP A 265 8.81 -2.28 8.11
CA ASP A 265 10.26 -2.37 8.42
C ASP A 265 11.13 -2.15 7.15
N HIS A 266 10.74 -2.74 6.02
CA HIS A 266 11.44 -2.57 4.75
C HIS A 266 11.24 -1.19 4.09
N GLN A 267 10.23 -0.41 4.51
CA GLN A 267 9.99 0.92 3.95
C GLN A 267 11.04 1.95 4.39
N ASP A 268 11.75 1.71 5.48
CA ASP A 268 12.81 2.60 5.96
C ASP A 268 14.17 2.38 5.28
N ILE A 269 14.22 1.47 4.31
CA ILE A 269 15.43 1.20 3.53
C ILE A 269 15.79 2.41 2.65
N GLY A 270 17.08 2.75 2.62
CA GLY A 270 17.62 3.82 1.79
C GLY A 270 17.34 5.22 2.34
N ARG A 271 16.88 5.35 3.60
CA ARG A 271 16.58 6.65 4.23
C ARG A 271 16.94 6.68 5.71
N ALA A 272 17.46 7.81 6.19
CA ALA A 272 17.67 8.08 7.60
C ALA A 272 16.41 8.63 8.28
N ASP A 273 15.62 9.36 7.53
CA ASP A 273 14.25 9.81 7.76
C ASP A 273 13.54 9.84 6.39
N LYS A 274 12.25 10.14 6.37
CA LYS A 274 11.44 10.11 5.13
C LYS A 274 12.04 10.91 3.97
N PHE A 275 12.74 12.02 4.26
CA PHE A 275 13.26 12.98 3.28
C PHE A 275 14.80 12.98 3.14
N THR A 276 15.49 12.05 3.78
CA THR A 276 16.96 12.02 3.78
C THR A 276 17.48 10.67 3.28
N TYR A 277 18.06 10.69 2.06
CA TYR A 277 18.67 9.49 1.45
C TYR A 277 19.90 9.01 2.23
N VAL A 278 20.03 7.69 2.33
CA VAL A 278 21.21 6.98 2.82
C VAL A 278 21.50 5.81 1.88
N PRO A 279 22.75 5.65 1.40
CA PRO A 279 23.11 4.52 0.55
C PRO A 279 22.77 3.18 1.21
N THR A 280 22.18 2.28 0.44
CA THR A 280 21.77 0.96 0.90
C THR A 280 21.95 -0.08 -0.21
N THR A 281 21.70 -1.35 0.10
CA THR A 281 21.84 -2.48 -0.81
C THR A 281 20.61 -3.39 -0.78
N LEU A 282 20.42 -4.23 -1.80
CA LEU A 282 19.41 -5.28 -1.79
C LEU A 282 19.62 -6.31 -0.67
N SER A 283 20.86 -6.46 -0.20
CA SER A 283 21.15 -7.31 0.97
C SER A 283 20.45 -6.80 2.24
N GLU A 284 20.39 -5.48 2.45
CA GLU A 284 19.66 -4.90 3.59
C GLU A 284 18.14 -5.05 3.44
N LEU A 285 17.63 -4.92 2.23
CA LEU A 285 16.22 -5.20 1.92
C LEU A 285 15.89 -6.67 2.22
N TRP A 286 16.73 -7.60 1.72
CA TRP A 286 16.54 -9.03 1.95
C TRP A 286 16.50 -9.39 3.44
N LYS A 287 17.42 -8.87 4.24
CA LYS A 287 17.46 -9.14 5.70
C LYS A 287 16.15 -8.79 6.40
N ARG A 288 15.52 -7.69 6.01
CA ARG A 288 14.24 -7.27 6.61
C ARG A 288 13.08 -8.14 6.13
N LEU A 289 13.04 -8.46 4.85
CA LEU A 289 12.03 -9.38 4.29
C LEU A 289 12.16 -10.77 4.91
N LEU A 290 13.37 -11.31 4.99
CA LEU A 290 13.67 -12.62 5.59
C LEU A 290 13.23 -12.71 7.05
N LYS A 291 13.52 -11.67 7.84
CA LYS A 291 13.07 -11.58 9.24
C LYS A 291 11.56 -11.79 9.34
N TRP A 292 10.79 -11.02 8.58
CA TRP A 292 9.33 -11.07 8.65
C TRP A 292 8.75 -12.33 8.00
N GLU A 293 9.29 -12.80 6.88
CA GLU A 293 8.88 -14.07 6.27
C GLU A 293 9.01 -15.23 7.25
N THR A 294 10.16 -15.31 7.95
CA THR A 294 10.42 -16.35 8.95
C THR A 294 9.44 -16.25 10.12
N LEU A 295 9.29 -15.07 10.71
CA LEU A 295 8.38 -14.84 11.85
C LEU A 295 6.92 -15.11 11.50
N MET A 296 6.46 -14.64 10.34
CA MET A 296 5.10 -14.87 9.86
C MET A 296 4.82 -16.36 9.63
N GLN A 297 5.78 -17.07 9.04
CA GLN A 297 5.65 -18.52 8.83
C GLN A 297 5.62 -19.29 10.16
N GLU A 298 6.51 -18.98 11.10
CA GLU A 298 6.57 -19.63 12.42
C GLU A 298 5.27 -19.46 13.21
N GLN A 299 4.60 -18.33 13.02
CA GLN A 299 3.35 -18.02 13.69
C GLN A 299 2.10 -18.41 12.88
N ASP A 300 2.24 -19.03 11.71
CA ASP A 300 1.13 -19.35 10.80
C ASP A 300 0.28 -18.13 10.43
N LEU A 301 0.93 -16.99 10.23
CA LEU A 301 0.32 -15.74 9.83
C LEU A 301 0.37 -15.54 8.30
N LEU A 302 -0.50 -14.68 7.80
CA LEU A 302 -0.50 -14.24 6.41
C LEU A 302 0.39 -13.00 6.28
N TYR A 303 1.44 -13.05 5.43
CA TYR A 303 2.32 -11.92 5.20
C TYR A 303 1.79 -11.02 4.07
N SER A 304 1.77 -9.72 4.27
CA SER A 304 1.48 -8.73 3.23
C SER A 304 2.76 -8.40 2.45
N LEU A 305 2.84 -8.86 1.21
CA LEU A 305 3.99 -8.69 0.33
C LEU A 305 3.80 -7.43 -0.52
N PHE A 306 4.51 -6.35 -0.21
CA PHE A 306 4.46 -5.10 -0.95
C PHE A 306 5.82 -4.39 -0.94
N THR A 307 6.06 -3.50 -1.87
CA THR A 307 7.25 -2.64 -1.93
C THR A 307 6.89 -1.16 -1.99
N ASP A 308 5.76 -0.83 -2.60
CA ASP A 308 5.34 0.53 -2.87
C ASP A 308 3.87 0.72 -2.49
N ASN A 309 3.50 1.95 -2.18
CA ASN A 309 2.14 2.40 -1.92
C ASN A 309 2.02 3.90 -2.20
N HIS A 310 0.86 4.49 -1.95
CA HIS A 310 0.58 5.90 -2.18
C HIS A 310 1.22 6.87 -1.16
N ASP A 311 1.88 6.38 -0.09
CA ASP A 311 2.45 7.18 1.01
C ASP A 311 3.97 7.22 1.05
N ASN A 312 4.64 6.40 0.24
CA ASN A 312 6.09 6.29 0.22
C ASN A 312 6.64 6.52 -1.18
N SER A 313 7.73 7.28 -1.28
CA SER A 313 8.49 7.40 -2.52
C SER A 313 8.93 6.02 -3.04
N TRP A 314 9.04 5.89 -4.37
CA TRP A 314 9.30 4.62 -5.03
C TRP A 314 10.53 3.90 -4.46
N LEU A 315 10.37 2.63 -4.07
CA LEU A 315 11.48 1.81 -3.57
C LEU A 315 12.59 1.69 -4.60
N LEU A 316 12.23 1.54 -5.88
CA LEU A 316 13.18 1.46 -6.99
C LEU A 316 14.12 2.67 -7.08
N SER A 317 13.68 3.85 -6.62
CA SER A 317 14.52 5.07 -6.55
C SER A 317 15.41 5.14 -5.31
N ARG A 318 15.24 4.22 -4.37
CA ARG A 318 15.97 4.20 -3.09
C ARG A 318 16.99 3.07 -3.03
N VAL A 319 16.79 2.00 -3.80
CA VAL A 319 17.66 0.82 -3.79
C VAL A 319 18.00 0.38 -5.21
N GLY A 320 19.19 -0.16 -5.41
CA GLY A 320 19.65 -0.70 -6.69
C GLY A 320 20.02 0.37 -7.72
N ASP A 321 19.99 0.00 -8.98
CA ASP A 321 20.30 0.88 -10.12
C ASP A 321 19.06 1.10 -10.97
N HIS A 322 18.38 2.22 -10.76
CA HIS A 322 17.16 2.57 -11.49
C HIS A 322 17.43 3.36 -12.78
N ASP A 323 18.69 3.67 -13.06
CA ASP A 323 19.10 4.37 -14.29
C ASP A 323 19.52 3.38 -15.39
N ALA A 324 20.67 2.71 -15.20
CA ALA A 324 21.25 1.84 -16.21
C ALA A 324 20.63 0.44 -16.23
N LEU A 325 20.19 -0.06 -15.08
CA LEU A 325 19.68 -1.43 -14.89
C LEU A 325 18.26 -1.44 -14.31
N ARG A 326 17.42 -0.47 -14.69
CA ARG A 326 16.05 -0.31 -14.15
C ARG A 326 15.20 -1.56 -14.30
N TYR A 327 15.21 -2.19 -15.48
CA TYR A 327 14.47 -3.44 -15.72
C TYR A 327 14.96 -4.57 -14.81
N GLU A 328 16.26 -4.75 -14.75
CA GLU A 328 16.88 -5.82 -13.98
C GLU A 328 16.63 -5.62 -12.48
N THR A 329 16.78 -4.39 -11.98
CA THR A 329 16.53 -4.05 -10.58
C THR A 329 15.06 -4.25 -10.21
N ALA A 330 14.12 -3.72 -11.01
CA ALA A 330 12.68 -3.85 -10.76
C ALA A 330 12.24 -5.31 -10.73
N THR A 331 12.73 -6.12 -11.67
CA THR A 331 12.37 -7.53 -11.77
C THR A 331 13.03 -8.39 -10.68
N CYS A 332 14.23 -8.02 -10.23
CA CYS A 332 14.89 -8.64 -9.10
C CYS A 332 14.11 -8.40 -7.79
N ILE A 333 13.75 -7.15 -7.52
CA ILE A 333 12.94 -6.79 -6.34
C ILE A 333 11.58 -7.52 -6.39
N ALA A 334 10.90 -7.50 -7.54
CA ALA A 334 9.62 -8.20 -7.70
C ALA A 334 9.72 -9.69 -7.39
N THR A 335 10.77 -10.36 -7.91
CA THR A 335 11.00 -11.79 -7.67
C THR A 335 11.29 -12.07 -6.19
N MET A 336 12.16 -11.27 -5.59
CA MET A 336 12.53 -11.39 -4.19
C MET A 336 11.34 -11.27 -3.24
N VAL A 337 10.40 -10.37 -3.54
CA VAL A 337 9.24 -10.08 -2.69
C VAL A 337 8.06 -11.00 -3.02
N TYR A 338 7.63 -11.05 -4.29
CA TYR A 338 6.36 -11.68 -4.63
C TYR A 338 6.41 -13.21 -4.75
N LEU A 339 7.59 -13.83 -4.62
CA LEU A 339 7.71 -15.29 -4.48
C LEU A 339 7.86 -15.76 -3.03
N LEU A 340 7.85 -14.86 -2.04
CA LEU A 340 7.68 -15.18 -0.63
C LEU A 340 6.27 -15.73 -0.32
N ARG A 341 6.06 -16.18 0.92
CA ARG A 341 4.79 -16.75 1.38
C ARG A 341 3.88 -15.65 1.93
N GLY A 342 2.87 -15.25 1.17
CA GLY A 342 1.97 -14.17 1.59
C GLY A 342 0.97 -13.77 0.51
N VAL A 343 0.33 -12.63 0.70
CA VAL A 343 -0.57 -11.97 -0.25
C VAL A 343 0.17 -10.84 -0.94
N CYS A 344 0.13 -10.83 -2.27
CA CYS A 344 0.81 -9.80 -3.07
C CYS A 344 -0.02 -8.53 -3.16
N PHE A 345 0.64 -7.37 -2.91
CA PHE A 345 0.09 -6.05 -3.16
C PHE A 345 1.00 -5.32 -4.15
N ILE A 346 0.47 -4.91 -5.28
CA ILE A 346 1.18 -4.19 -6.34
C ILE A 346 0.55 -2.82 -6.46
N TYR A 347 1.35 -1.78 -6.36
CA TYR A 347 0.87 -0.41 -6.49
C TYR A 347 0.89 0.03 -7.96
N GLN A 348 -0.13 0.82 -8.39
CA GLN A 348 -0.21 1.34 -9.77
C GLN A 348 1.09 2.02 -10.21
N GLY A 349 1.64 1.59 -11.35
CA GLY A 349 2.90 2.10 -11.89
C GLY A 349 4.14 1.29 -11.51
N GLN A 350 4.07 0.45 -10.47
CA GLN A 350 5.15 -0.44 -10.09
C GLN A 350 5.44 -1.47 -11.19
N GLU A 351 4.41 -1.96 -11.86
CA GLU A 351 4.49 -2.94 -12.94
C GLU A 351 5.13 -2.42 -14.24
N ILE A 352 5.36 -1.10 -14.34
CA ILE A 352 6.13 -0.49 -15.42
C ILE A 352 7.46 0.10 -14.94
N GLY A 353 7.81 -0.15 -13.67
CA GLY A 353 9.06 0.31 -13.06
C GLY A 353 9.14 1.82 -12.91
N MET A 354 8.07 2.47 -12.43
CA MET A 354 8.08 3.90 -12.12
C MET A 354 9.12 4.23 -11.05
N VAL A 355 9.65 5.44 -11.14
CA VAL A 355 10.68 6.00 -10.24
C VAL A 355 10.24 7.37 -9.74
N ASN A 356 10.96 7.91 -8.76
CA ASN A 356 10.71 9.26 -8.27
C ASN A 356 10.83 10.29 -9.40
N SER A 357 10.06 11.34 -9.30
CA SER A 357 10.11 12.50 -10.19
C SER A 357 11.19 13.49 -9.75
N CYS A 358 11.67 14.34 -10.66
CA CYS A 358 12.60 15.43 -10.38
C CYS A 358 11.99 16.74 -10.82
N HIS A 359 11.49 17.53 -9.89
CA HIS A 359 10.90 18.85 -10.11
C HIS A 359 11.78 19.96 -9.53
N ASP A 360 11.70 21.16 -10.09
CA ASP A 360 12.56 22.28 -9.72
C ASP A 360 11.87 23.26 -8.75
N SER A 361 10.54 23.21 -8.65
CA SER A 361 9.73 24.12 -7.81
C SER A 361 8.76 23.35 -6.92
N ILE A 362 8.55 23.89 -5.72
CA ILE A 362 7.49 23.40 -4.80
C ILE A 362 6.09 23.57 -5.40
N ASP A 363 5.87 24.49 -6.33
CA ASP A 363 4.59 24.70 -7.01
C ASP A 363 4.15 23.50 -7.87
N GLU A 364 5.02 22.50 -8.06
CA GLU A 364 4.75 21.26 -8.79
C GLU A 364 4.36 20.10 -7.87
N PHE A 365 4.18 20.39 -6.57
CA PHE A 365 3.74 19.45 -5.53
C PHE A 365 2.39 19.89 -4.97
N ASP A 366 1.59 18.93 -4.55
CA ASP A 366 0.23 19.16 -4.05
C ASP A 366 0.04 18.64 -2.61
N ASP A 367 0.83 17.66 -2.21
CA ASP A 367 0.65 16.96 -0.95
C ASP A 367 0.94 17.84 0.27
N VAL A 368 0.01 17.84 1.23
CA VAL A 368 0.09 18.66 2.46
C VAL A 368 1.36 18.39 3.28
N GLU A 369 1.83 17.13 3.34
CA GLU A 369 3.06 16.77 4.04
C GLU A 369 4.29 17.37 3.31
N SER A 370 4.33 17.30 1.97
CA SER A 370 5.40 17.88 1.16
C SER A 370 5.49 19.40 1.34
N ILE A 371 4.34 20.08 1.31
CA ILE A 371 4.26 21.55 1.46
C ILE A 371 4.69 21.98 2.87
N ASN A 372 4.20 21.30 3.90
CA ASN A 372 4.56 21.60 5.29
C ASN A 372 6.04 21.31 5.55
N MET A 373 6.57 20.18 5.06
CA MET A 373 7.99 19.85 5.19
C MET A 373 8.87 20.86 4.46
N TYR A 374 8.50 21.28 3.26
CA TYR A 374 9.22 22.32 2.53
C TYR A 374 9.33 23.61 3.34
N ALA A 375 8.21 24.07 3.93
CA ALA A 375 8.20 25.27 4.77
C ALA A 375 9.12 25.12 6.01
N GLU A 376 9.20 23.93 6.59
CA GLU A 376 10.09 23.63 7.71
C GLU A 376 11.57 23.63 7.29
N LEU A 377 11.89 23.00 6.15
CA LEU A 377 13.25 22.91 5.61
C LEU A 377 13.81 24.29 5.24
N LEU A 378 12.97 25.22 4.77
CA LEU A 378 13.39 26.59 4.45
C LEU A 378 13.92 27.38 5.66
N LYS A 379 13.70 26.93 6.90
CA LYS A 379 14.30 27.54 8.09
C LYS A 379 15.83 27.36 8.15
N THR A 380 16.36 26.34 7.46
CA THR A 380 17.77 25.94 7.56
C THR A 380 18.44 25.68 6.21
N MET A 381 17.70 25.61 5.11
CA MET A 381 18.16 25.23 3.77
C MET A 381 17.73 26.23 2.71
N THR A 382 18.41 26.21 1.57
CA THR A 382 17.98 26.97 0.38
C THR A 382 16.74 26.30 -0.25
N PRO A 383 15.93 27.05 -1.05
CA PRO A 383 14.79 26.47 -1.76
C PRO A 383 15.14 25.25 -2.62
N ALA A 384 16.28 25.29 -3.33
CA ALA A 384 16.71 24.17 -4.17
C ALA A 384 17.06 22.92 -3.35
N GLU A 385 17.74 23.06 -2.21
CA GLU A 385 18.05 21.94 -1.31
C GLU A 385 16.77 21.37 -0.68
N ALA A 386 15.82 22.23 -0.31
CA ALA A 386 14.53 21.78 0.23
C ALA A 386 13.73 21.00 -0.82
N VAL A 387 13.62 21.51 -2.07
CA VAL A 387 12.93 20.79 -3.16
C VAL A 387 13.61 19.46 -3.47
N ALA A 388 14.95 19.36 -3.43
CA ALA A 388 15.65 18.10 -3.64
C ALA A 388 15.27 17.03 -2.59
N LYS A 389 15.08 17.44 -1.33
CA LYS A 389 14.57 16.53 -0.28
C LYS A 389 13.12 16.10 -0.51
N ILE A 390 12.26 17.03 -0.94
CA ILE A 390 10.86 16.71 -1.27
C ILE A 390 10.81 15.76 -2.48
N ASN A 391 11.61 15.97 -3.53
CA ASN A 391 11.74 15.03 -4.65
C ASN A 391 12.13 13.62 -4.20
N PHE A 392 12.96 13.49 -3.17
CA PHE A 392 13.35 12.18 -2.66
C PHE A 392 12.24 11.51 -1.87
N GLY A 393 11.60 12.19 -0.91
CA GLY A 393 10.74 11.55 0.10
C GLY A 393 9.25 11.85 0.00
N GLY A 394 8.84 12.86 -0.81
CA GLY A 394 7.44 13.32 -0.86
C GLY A 394 6.47 12.29 -1.41
N ARG A 395 5.27 12.25 -0.81
CA ARG A 395 4.13 11.40 -1.23
C ARG A 395 3.62 11.76 -2.64
N ASP A 396 3.96 12.93 -3.16
CA ASP A 396 3.63 13.30 -4.55
C ASP A 396 4.23 12.34 -5.58
N ASN A 397 5.39 11.72 -5.29
CA ASN A 397 6.04 10.79 -6.23
C ASN A 397 5.13 9.64 -6.65
N PRO A 398 4.55 8.83 -5.73
CA PRO A 398 3.66 7.74 -6.10
C PRO A 398 2.25 8.23 -6.50
N ARG A 399 1.88 9.47 -6.15
CA ARG A 399 0.55 10.04 -6.46
C ARG A 399 0.45 10.70 -7.82
N ARG A 400 1.55 10.81 -8.58
CA ARG A 400 1.52 11.34 -9.95
C ARG A 400 0.70 10.46 -10.88
N PRO A 401 -0.02 11.08 -11.86
CA PRO A 401 -0.87 10.33 -12.77
C PRO A 401 -0.13 9.21 -13.51
N MET A 402 -0.80 8.07 -13.62
CA MET A 402 -0.31 6.90 -14.35
C MET A 402 -0.02 7.24 -15.81
N SER A 403 1.11 6.78 -16.32
CA SER A 403 1.53 7.00 -17.70
C SER A 403 1.25 5.75 -18.54
N TRP A 404 0.14 5.79 -19.29
CA TRP A 404 -0.29 4.68 -20.16
C TRP A 404 0.43 4.69 -21.52
N ASP A 405 0.73 5.88 -22.04
CA ASP A 405 1.39 6.04 -23.34
C ASP A 405 2.24 7.33 -23.43
N GLY A 406 2.85 7.57 -24.60
CA GLY A 406 3.66 8.76 -24.89
C GLY A 406 2.88 9.98 -25.40
N SER A 407 1.54 9.98 -25.36
CA SER A 407 0.74 11.15 -25.75
C SER A 407 0.89 12.32 -24.78
N VAL A 408 0.39 13.49 -25.12
CA VAL A 408 0.46 14.70 -24.26
C VAL A 408 -0.24 14.45 -22.92
N GLY A 409 -1.40 13.80 -22.92
CA GLY A 409 -2.15 13.40 -21.73
C GLY A 409 -1.73 12.07 -21.15
N ARG A 410 -0.65 11.45 -21.66
CA ARG A 410 -0.12 10.15 -21.20
C ARG A 410 -1.12 8.99 -21.23
N GLY A 411 -2.19 9.08 -22.04
CA GLY A 411 -3.30 8.14 -22.01
C GLY A 411 -4.07 8.15 -20.68
N PHE A 412 -3.69 9.01 -19.75
CA PHE A 412 -4.37 9.23 -18.48
C PHE A 412 -5.59 10.14 -18.67
N THR A 413 -5.42 11.30 -19.32
CA THR A 413 -6.47 12.31 -19.50
C THR A 413 -6.44 12.93 -20.91
N ALA A 414 -7.59 13.42 -21.38
CA ALA A 414 -7.69 14.33 -22.51
C ALA A 414 -7.61 15.82 -22.10
N GLY A 415 -7.69 16.11 -20.81
CA GLY A 415 -7.65 17.44 -20.22
C GLY A 415 -6.29 17.81 -19.63
N LYS A 416 -6.28 18.79 -18.72
CA LYS A 416 -5.11 19.15 -17.92
C LYS A 416 -5.09 18.26 -16.67
N PRO A 417 -4.03 17.48 -16.42
CA PRO A 417 -3.97 16.64 -15.23
C PRO A 417 -3.97 17.49 -13.96
N TRP A 418 -4.55 16.96 -12.88
CA TRP A 418 -4.66 17.62 -11.58
C TRP A 418 -3.31 17.98 -10.94
N MET A 419 -2.27 17.18 -11.26
CA MET A 419 -0.87 17.48 -10.93
C MET A 419 0.04 17.11 -12.11
N PRO A 420 1.29 17.62 -12.18
CA PRO A 420 2.23 17.28 -13.25
C PRO A 420 2.50 15.77 -13.33
N PHE A 421 2.66 15.23 -14.53
CA PHE A 421 3.16 13.88 -14.73
C PHE A 421 4.58 13.71 -14.18
N ASN A 422 4.96 12.45 -13.94
CA ASN A 422 6.33 12.11 -13.63
C ASN A 422 7.27 12.60 -14.74
N THR A 423 8.41 13.21 -14.37
CA THR A 423 9.37 13.79 -15.32
C THR A 423 10.00 12.78 -16.26
N PHE A 424 9.94 11.49 -15.94
CA PHE A 424 10.40 10.38 -16.79
C PHE A 424 9.27 9.73 -17.61
N SER A 425 8.06 10.29 -17.62
CA SER A 425 6.88 9.71 -18.29
C SER A 425 7.01 9.55 -19.81
N ASP A 426 7.94 10.27 -20.46
CA ASP A 426 8.28 10.06 -21.88
C ASP A 426 8.95 8.70 -22.11
N GLN A 427 9.78 8.24 -21.17
CA GLN A 427 10.53 6.99 -21.25
C GLN A 427 9.84 5.86 -20.49
N ILE A 428 9.22 6.18 -19.33
CA ILE A 428 8.56 5.20 -18.44
C ILE A 428 7.05 5.38 -18.57
N ASN A 429 6.47 4.64 -19.50
CA ASN A 429 5.03 4.51 -19.70
C ASN A 429 4.72 3.10 -20.23
N LEU A 430 3.47 2.66 -20.07
CA LEU A 430 3.08 1.30 -20.42
C LEU A 430 3.34 0.97 -21.91
N ALA A 431 3.01 1.87 -22.82
CA ALA A 431 3.19 1.61 -24.26
C ALA A 431 4.67 1.43 -24.63
N SER A 432 5.56 2.27 -24.07
CA SER A 432 7.01 2.15 -24.27
C SER A 432 7.57 0.90 -23.62
N ASP A 433 7.10 0.53 -22.44
CA ASP A 433 7.49 -0.70 -21.74
C ASP A 433 7.09 -1.93 -22.55
N LEU A 434 5.85 -1.99 -23.04
CA LEU A 434 5.36 -3.11 -23.88
C LEU A 434 6.06 -3.20 -25.25
N ALA A 435 6.61 -2.12 -25.76
CA ALA A 435 7.40 -2.12 -26.98
C ALA A 435 8.84 -2.60 -26.77
N SER A 436 9.33 -2.64 -25.55
CA SER A 436 10.68 -3.06 -25.17
C SER A 436 10.80 -4.59 -25.10
N ASP A 437 11.95 -5.13 -25.48
CA ASP A 437 12.29 -6.54 -25.21
C ASP A 437 12.46 -6.79 -23.70
N LYS A 438 12.86 -5.75 -22.94
CA LYS A 438 12.96 -5.73 -21.47
C LYS A 438 11.74 -5.03 -20.85
N SER A 439 10.57 -5.65 -20.96
CA SER A 439 9.31 -5.13 -20.42
C SER A 439 9.13 -5.59 -18.97
N VAL A 440 9.08 -4.62 -18.04
CA VAL A 440 8.80 -4.87 -16.63
C VAL A 440 7.38 -5.43 -16.48
N TRP A 441 6.40 -4.90 -17.22
CA TRP A 441 5.03 -5.38 -17.20
C TRP A 441 4.90 -6.85 -17.61
N ARG A 442 5.56 -7.26 -18.73
CA ARG A 442 5.54 -8.67 -19.15
C ARG A 442 6.17 -9.58 -18.09
N PHE A 443 7.25 -9.11 -17.46
CA PHE A 443 7.88 -9.85 -16.38
C PHE A 443 6.92 -10.03 -15.19
N TYR A 444 6.25 -8.96 -14.73
CA TYR A 444 5.24 -9.05 -13.66
C TYR A 444 4.11 -10.02 -14.01
N ARG A 445 3.55 -9.93 -15.22
CA ARG A 445 2.55 -10.88 -15.70
C ARG A 445 3.03 -12.32 -15.62
N ASP A 446 4.23 -12.60 -16.10
CA ASP A 446 4.78 -13.96 -16.14
C ASP A 446 5.14 -14.45 -14.72
N LEU A 447 5.60 -13.57 -13.84
CA LEU A 447 5.85 -13.83 -12.41
C LEU A 447 4.56 -14.21 -11.68
N LEU A 448 3.50 -13.40 -11.82
CA LEU A 448 2.20 -13.64 -11.17
C LEU A 448 1.54 -14.91 -11.74
N LYS A 449 1.66 -15.14 -13.04
CA LYS A 449 1.21 -16.39 -13.67
C LYS A 449 1.96 -17.60 -13.12
N LEU A 450 3.29 -17.53 -13.03
CA LEU A 450 4.11 -18.60 -12.45
C LEU A 450 3.67 -18.88 -11.01
N ARG A 451 3.49 -17.83 -10.19
CA ARG A 451 3.02 -17.95 -8.82
C ARG A 451 1.67 -18.67 -8.73
N SER A 452 0.68 -18.25 -9.53
CA SER A 452 -0.66 -18.82 -9.53
C SER A 452 -0.71 -20.28 -9.98
N GLN A 453 0.18 -20.67 -10.89
CA GLN A 453 0.21 -22.03 -11.49
C GLN A 453 1.09 -23.01 -10.72
N THR A 454 1.84 -22.55 -9.71
CA THR A 454 2.81 -23.35 -8.99
C THR A 454 2.40 -23.48 -7.51
N PRO A 455 1.87 -24.63 -7.07
CA PRO A 455 1.41 -24.82 -5.68
C PRO A 455 2.46 -24.47 -4.63
N ALA A 456 3.74 -24.78 -4.87
CA ALA A 456 4.82 -24.40 -3.98
C ALA A 456 4.90 -22.88 -3.76
N LEU A 457 4.65 -22.05 -4.77
CA LEU A 457 4.74 -20.59 -4.67
C LEU A 457 3.52 -19.95 -4.00
N THR A 458 2.36 -20.61 -4.02
CA THR A 458 1.17 -20.16 -3.30
C THR A 458 1.15 -20.69 -1.87
N GLU A 459 1.10 -22.02 -1.68
CA GLU A 459 0.83 -22.66 -0.39
C GLU A 459 2.08 -23.22 0.30
N GLY A 460 3.23 -23.30 -0.42
CA GLY A 460 4.44 -23.95 0.08
C GLY A 460 5.04 -23.24 1.29
N THR A 461 5.76 -24.01 2.09
CA THR A 461 6.63 -23.47 3.13
C THR A 461 7.82 -22.76 2.51
N PHE A 462 8.40 -21.84 3.25
CA PHE A 462 9.61 -21.12 2.91
C PHE A 462 10.79 -21.71 3.67
N THR A 463 11.93 -21.85 2.99
CA THR A 463 13.21 -22.18 3.61
C THR A 463 14.32 -21.39 2.93
N GLU A 464 15.04 -20.57 3.69
CA GLU A 464 16.23 -19.88 3.20
C GLU A 464 17.32 -20.87 2.81
N LEU A 465 18.03 -20.59 1.72
CA LEU A 465 19.19 -21.34 1.27
C LEU A 465 20.39 -20.40 1.13
N ILE A 466 21.50 -20.72 1.77
CA ILE A 466 22.71 -19.90 1.72
C ILE A 466 23.58 -20.38 0.56
N LEU A 467 23.65 -19.62 -0.52
CA LEU A 467 24.48 -19.92 -1.70
C LEU A 467 25.73 -19.02 -1.81
N GLY A 468 25.93 -18.10 -0.89
CA GLY A 468 27.05 -17.16 -0.87
C GLY A 468 26.62 -15.76 -0.41
N GLU A 469 27.57 -14.82 -0.45
CA GLU A 469 27.29 -13.40 -0.20
C GLU A 469 26.77 -12.71 -1.47
N GLY A 470 26.09 -11.58 -1.34
CA GLY A 470 25.61 -10.78 -2.48
C GLY A 470 24.45 -11.38 -3.26
N CYS A 471 23.77 -12.36 -2.72
CA CYS A 471 22.55 -12.93 -3.30
C CYS A 471 21.58 -13.37 -2.20
N CYS A 472 20.32 -13.55 -2.55
CA CYS A 472 19.39 -14.33 -1.76
C CYS A 472 18.95 -15.58 -2.52
N ALA A 473 18.73 -16.67 -1.78
CA ALA A 473 18.13 -17.87 -2.32
C ALA A 473 17.20 -18.50 -1.30
N PHE A 474 16.09 -19.05 -1.80
CA PHE A 474 15.14 -19.76 -0.95
C PHE A 474 14.40 -20.84 -1.73
N VAL A 475 13.93 -21.81 -0.98
CA VAL A 475 13.08 -22.89 -1.49
C VAL A 475 11.66 -22.68 -1.00
N ARG A 476 10.70 -22.84 -1.92
CA ARG A 476 9.29 -22.99 -1.61
C ARG A 476 8.89 -24.44 -1.90
N GLU A 477 8.18 -25.08 -0.97
CA GLU A 477 7.86 -26.51 -1.09
C GLU A 477 6.51 -26.86 -0.50
N VAL A 478 5.70 -27.61 -1.25
CA VAL A 478 4.46 -28.26 -0.78
C VAL A 478 4.22 -29.56 -1.57
N ALA A 479 4.00 -30.67 -0.87
CA ALA A 479 3.80 -32.00 -1.47
C ALA A 479 4.91 -32.30 -2.51
N ASP A 480 4.53 -32.55 -3.77
CA ASP A 480 5.45 -32.86 -4.88
C ASP A 480 5.91 -31.61 -5.66
N SER A 481 5.51 -30.42 -5.21
CA SER A 481 5.88 -29.14 -5.85
C SER A 481 7.00 -28.48 -5.07
N LYS A 482 8.15 -28.25 -5.71
CA LYS A 482 9.32 -27.63 -5.11
C LYS A 482 9.97 -26.65 -6.09
N VAL A 483 10.28 -25.46 -5.63
CA VAL A 483 10.85 -24.37 -6.43
C VAL A 483 12.01 -23.74 -5.67
N LEU A 484 13.14 -23.54 -6.36
CA LEU A 484 14.26 -22.73 -5.92
C LEU A 484 14.17 -21.35 -6.58
N VAL A 485 14.26 -20.31 -5.79
CA VAL A 485 14.38 -18.92 -6.22
C VAL A 485 15.77 -18.42 -5.87
N VAL A 486 16.47 -17.79 -6.82
CA VAL A 486 17.77 -17.16 -6.64
C VAL A 486 17.70 -15.74 -7.19
N CYS A 487 18.09 -14.75 -6.40
CA CYS A 487 18.22 -13.36 -6.82
C CYS A 487 19.64 -12.89 -6.49
N ASN A 488 20.41 -12.55 -7.52
CA ASN A 488 21.72 -11.94 -7.37
C ASN A 488 21.54 -10.42 -7.14
N PHE A 489 22.43 -9.83 -6.37
CA PHE A 489 22.35 -8.41 -6.04
C PHE A 489 23.22 -7.54 -6.99
N GLU A 490 23.86 -6.50 -6.48
CA GLU A 490 24.46 -5.43 -7.26
C GLU A 490 25.68 -5.83 -8.08
N GLN A 491 26.38 -6.93 -7.72
CA GLN A 491 27.65 -7.32 -8.33
C GLN A 491 27.51 -8.63 -9.12
N GLU A 492 28.38 -8.84 -10.10
CA GLU A 492 28.54 -10.17 -10.70
C GLU A 492 28.98 -11.17 -9.63
N ASN A 493 28.37 -12.36 -9.65
CA ASN A 493 28.59 -13.36 -8.62
C ASN A 493 28.61 -14.79 -9.19
N HIS A 494 29.60 -15.59 -8.81
CA HIS A 494 29.62 -17.03 -9.09
C HIS A 494 28.74 -17.74 -8.07
N ILE A 495 27.60 -18.27 -8.52
CA ILE A 495 26.66 -19.00 -7.65
C ILE A 495 26.61 -20.46 -8.09
N LEU A 496 26.99 -21.36 -7.17
CA LEU A 496 26.84 -22.80 -7.37
C LEU A 496 25.42 -23.20 -6.96
N LEU A 497 24.62 -23.59 -7.95
CA LEU A 497 23.26 -24.08 -7.72
C LEU A 497 23.30 -25.49 -7.12
N PRO A 498 22.38 -25.84 -6.21
CA PRO A 498 22.30 -27.20 -5.66
C PRO A 498 21.88 -28.20 -6.74
N ASP A 499 22.24 -29.47 -6.49
CA ASP A 499 21.79 -30.60 -7.32
C ASP A 499 20.24 -30.66 -7.33
N GLY A 500 19.68 -31.14 -8.43
CA GLY A 500 18.21 -31.27 -8.59
C GLY A 500 17.52 -30.05 -9.16
N CYS A 501 18.24 -28.98 -9.47
CA CYS A 501 17.70 -27.89 -10.29
C CYS A 501 17.44 -28.41 -11.71
N ASP A 502 16.16 -28.64 -12.04
CA ASP A 502 15.76 -29.37 -13.24
C ASP A 502 15.47 -28.40 -14.40
N LYS A 503 14.48 -27.56 -14.24
CA LYS A 503 13.99 -26.67 -15.30
C LYS A 503 13.97 -25.22 -14.84
N LEU A 504 14.53 -24.34 -15.66
CA LEU A 504 14.34 -22.90 -15.48
C LEU A 504 12.89 -22.51 -15.79
N LEU A 505 12.21 -21.88 -14.83
CA LEU A 505 10.83 -21.45 -14.92
C LEU A 505 10.71 -19.96 -15.26
N LEU A 506 11.63 -19.12 -14.72
CA LEU A 506 11.65 -17.68 -14.94
C LEU A 506 13.06 -17.12 -14.81
N SER A 507 13.43 -16.17 -15.65
CA SER A 507 14.65 -15.37 -15.55
C SER A 507 14.44 -14.01 -16.23
N ASN A 508 15.14 -12.98 -15.76
CA ASN A 508 15.14 -11.64 -16.34
C ASN A 508 16.34 -11.40 -17.31
N TYR A 509 17.20 -12.40 -17.46
CA TYR A 509 18.27 -12.41 -18.47
C TYR A 509 18.13 -13.60 -19.40
N ALA A 510 18.72 -13.49 -20.60
CA ALA A 510 18.87 -14.66 -21.47
C ALA A 510 19.78 -15.72 -20.80
N HIS A 511 19.30 -16.94 -20.76
CA HIS A 511 19.85 -17.99 -19.91
C HIS A 511 20.54 -19.09 -20.72
N GLU A 512 21.74 -19.52 -20.27
CA GLU A 512 22.35 -20.82 -20.64
C GLU A 512 22.12 -21.80 -19.49
N GLU A 513 21.69 -23.05 -19.81
CA GLU A 513 21.47 -24.10 -18.83
C GLU A 513 22.83 -24.63 -18.27
N LYS A 514 23.31 -24.06 -17.18
CA LYS A 514 24.50 -24.51 -16.43
C LYS A 514 24.27 -24.38 -14.94
N THR A 515 24.74 -25.35 -14.17
CA THR A 515 24.66 -25.36 -12.69
C THR A 515 25.74 -24.51 -12.02
N ASP A 516 26.86 -24.27 -12.67
CA ASP A 516 27.93 -23.37 -12.23
C ASP A 516 28.00 -22.21 -13.22
N ARG A 517 27.61 -21.02 -12.78
CA ARG A 517 27.55 -19.88 -13.66
C ARG A 517 27.79 -18.54 -12.96
N LEU A 518 28.23 -17.59 -13.76
CA LEU A 518 28.29 -16.18 -13.38
C LEU A 518 26.89 -15.54 -13.51
N PHE A 519 26.33 -15.14 -12.39
CA PHE A 519 25.14 -14.30 -12.35
C PHE A 519 25.52 -12.83 -12.53
N LYS A 520 24.78 -12.13 -13.37
CA LYS A 520 24.94 -10.70 -13.62
C LYS A 520 24.30 -9.87 -12.50
N PRO A 521 24.59 -8.56 -12.41
CA PRO A 521 23.88 -7.68 -11.48
C PRO A 521 22.36 -7.78 -11.65
N TYR A 522 21.65 -7.95 -10.53
CA TYR A 522 20.19 -8.07 -10.44
C TYR A 522 19.58 -9.24 -11.24
N GLU A 523 20.40 -10.23 -11.58
CA GLU A 523 19.89 -11.42 -12.27
C GLU A 523 19.10 -12.32 -11.33
N ILE A 524 17.93 -12.76 -11.81
CA ILE A 524 17.12 -13.77 -11.12
C ILE A 524 17.05 -15.08 -11.91
N ALA A 525 16.90 -16.17 -11.19
CA ALA A 525 16.58 -17.46 -11.76
C ALA A 525 15.65 -18.24 -10.82
N VAL A 526 14.58 -18.76 -11.37
CA VAL A 526 13.60 -19.59 -10.67
C VAL A 526 13.58 -20.96 -11.31
N PHE A 527 13.81 -22.02 -10.53
CA PHE A 527 13.92 -23.40 -11.00
C PHE A 527 12.88 -24.31 -10.35
N SER A 528 12.35 -25.27 -11.12
CA SER A 528 11.77 -26.48 -10.50
C SER A 528 12.88 -27.33 -9.91
N VAL A 529 12.60 -27.98 -8.78
CA VAL A 529 13.55 -28.87 -8.08
C VAL A 529 12.92 -30.25 -7.94
N ASN A 530 13.65 -31.30 -8.32
CA ASN A 530 13.26 -32.70 -8.15
C ASN A 530 13.61 -33.26 -6.77
#